data_fa0c8ae2d7278adc10eae326e673050e
#
_entry.id   fa0c8ae2d7278adc10eae326e673050e
#
_cell.length_a   1.000
_cell.length_b   1.000
_cell.length_c   1.000
_cell.angle_alpha   90.00
_cell.angle_beta   90.00
_cell.angle_gamma   90.00
#
_symmetry.space_group_name_H-M   'P 1'
#
loop_
_entity.id
_entity.type
_entity.pdbx_description
1 polymer ?
#
loop_
_entity_poly.entity_id
_entity_poly.type
_entity_poly.pdbx_seq_one_letter_code
_entity_poly.pdbx_strand_id
1 'polypeptide(L)'
;MKKIFLFLIALGLVISGSILRGQEPTGGGSLLHDIAGGAALIFRAPKDPIVHVAAVVAGGLGGGKTKGRKQAKPPVRQQDNIIARANAARSAPKPRYAEAEEQYRLAAQIAPDDARAFAGLGNIYVDQARFTDAVDSYKQALKVKSDYNGVLLPLAFSLARLERYPEAIDVYQQAMKTEPTNPEIFNNLSFAYNHTNRFQEAVDASLNAIKLLGDTGQAYVQGFQERNEMLSYTYKNLGNAYNGLQRYEDAANALKRAAEIEPTNAAAHFNLGLTLYNAHRYSEAIEAYKQVIKLRPKLAQAHFNLGITYFAVNDRKQAMDEYEALKNLDQSLAQQLLSFIRQ
;
A
#
# COMPACT_ATOMS: atom_id res chain seq x y z
N MET A 1 -15.06 25.79 21.55
CA MET A 1 -14.35 24.51 21.52
C MET A 1 -15.15 23.35 20.93
N LYS A 2 -16.37 22.99 21.40
CA LYS A 2 -17.17 21.89 20.82
C LYS A 2 -17.49 22.04 19.30
N LYS A 3 -17.73 23.28 18.81
CA LYS A 3 -18.00 23.51 17.37
C LYS A 3 -16.78 23.35 16.49
N ILE A 4 -15.58 23.66 16.99
CA ILE A 4 -14.30 23.46 16.28
C ILE A 4 -13.98 21.98 16.21
N PHE A 5 -14.24 21.22 17.28
CA PHE A 5 -14.05 19.77 17.33
C PHE A 5 -14.93 19.01 16.32
N LEU A 6 -16.22 19.37 16.21
CA LEU A 6 -17.13 18.80 15.22
C LEU A 6 -16.76 19.17 13.77
N PHE A 7 -16.21 20.39 13.57
CA PHE A 7 -15.78 20.85 12.25
C PHE A 7 -14.47 20.16 11.80
N LEU A 8 -13.54 19.89 12.71
CA LEU A 8 -12.29 19.17 12.40
C LEU A 8 -12.54 17.67 12.16
N ILE A 9 -13.50 17.05 12.86
CA ILE A 9 -13.97 15.69 12.54
C ILE A 9 -14.68 15.69 11.18
N ALA A 10 -15.52 16.69 10.90
CA ALA A 10 -16.16 16.87 9.60
C ALA A 10 -15.13 17.18 8.48
N LEU A 11 -14.08 17.95 8.78
CA LEU A 11 -13.00 18.25 7.81
C LEU A 11 -12.11 17.03 7.56
N GLY A 12 -11.80 16.21 8.57
CA GLY A 12 -11.13 14.92 8.41
C GLY A 12 -11.96 13.93 7.59
N LEU A 13 -13.28 13.92 7.76
CA LEU A 13 -14.24 13.12 6.98
C LEU A 13 -14.52 13.73 5.59
N VAL A 14 -14.53 15.06 5.45
CA VAL A 14 -14.75 15.78 4.17
C VAL A 14 -13.50 15.71 3.29
N ILE A 15 -12.29 15.71 3.86
CA ILE A 15 -11.06 15.53 3.07
C ILE A 15 -10.97 14.10 2.54
N SER A 16 -11.48 13.10 3.26
CA SER A 16 -11.63 11.74 2.70
C SER A 16 -12.74 11.62 1.64
N GLY A 17 -13.73 12.53 1.64
CA GLY A 17 -14.89 12.46 0.74
C GLY A 17 -14.88 13.42 -0.45
N SER A 18 -14.20 14.57 -0.40
CA SER A 18 -14.25 15.60 -1.45
C SER A 18 -13.05 15.61 -2.41
N ILE A 19 -11.98 14.91 -2.11
CA ILE A 19 -10.87 14.67 -3.07
C ILE A 19 -11.28 13.66 -4.16
N LEU A 20 -12.42 12.98 -4.00
CA LEU A 20 -12.95 12.01 -4.97
C LEU A 20 -13.67 12.61 -6.17
N ARG A 21 -13.77 13.96 -6.33
CA ARG A 21 -14.39 14.56 -7.52
C ARG A 21 -13.53 15.67 -8.13
N GLY A 22 -12.64 15.23 -9.01
CA GLY A 22 -12.24 15.98 -10.20
C GLY A 22 -11.38 17.19 -10.00
N GLN A 23 -10.11 17.03 -10.16
CA GLN A 23 -9.16 17.68 -11.07
C GLN A 23 -7.75 17.31 -10.61
N GLU A 24 -6.99 16.63 -11.46
CA GLU A 24 -5.58 16.36 -11.22
C GLU A 24 -4.78 17.68 -11.31
N PRO A 25 -4.08 18.08 -10.24
CA PRO A 25 -2.98 19.02 -10.40
C PRO A 25 -1.72 18.20 -10.68
N THR A 26 -1.08 18.50 -11.77
CA THR A 26 0.20 17.97 -12.21
C THR A 26 1.24 18.01 -11.08
N GLY A 27 1.72 16.86 -10.65
CA GLY A 27 2.93 16.68 -9.86
C GLY A 27 2.82 16.49 -8.34
N GLY A 28 1.64 16.44 -7.74
CA GLY A 28 1.47 16.28 -6.27
C GLY A 28 0.53 15.16 -5.83
N GLY A 29 -0.11 14.44 -6.75
CA GLY A 29 -1.23 13.54 -6.48
C GLY A 29 -0.90 12.32 -5.62
N SER A 30 0.32 11.81 -5.68
CA SER A 30 0.73 10.59 -4.96
C SER A 30 0.76 10.79 -3.44
N LEU A 31 1.25 11.91 -2.93
CA LEU A 31 1.44 12.11 -1.49
C LEU A 31 0.16 12.50 -0.75
N LEU A 32 -0.75 13.27 -1.40
CA LEU A 32 -2.06 13.60 -0.81
C LEU A 32 -2.94 12.36 -0.70
N HIS A 33 -2.85 11.44 -1.64
CA HIS A 33 -3.49 10.13 -1.55
C HIS A 33 -2.89 9.30 -0.40
N ASP A 34 -1.58 9.35 -0.19
CA ASP A 34 -0.88 8.70 0.92
C ASP A 34 -1.17 9.35 2.30
N ILE A 35 -1.52 10.63 2.35
CA ILE A 35 -1.83 11.37 3.59
C ILE A 35 -3.32 11.31 3.95
N ALA A 36 -4.23 11.45 2.99
CA ALA A 36 -5.68 11.59 3.22
C ALA A 36 -6.43 10.31 3.62
N GLY A 37 -5.78 9.21 3.70
CA GLY A 37 -6.32 7.89 4.06
C GLY A 37 -5.30 6.83 3.68
N GLY A 38 -4.20 7.31 3.16
CA GLY A 38 -3.24 6.53 2.46
C GLY A 38 -2.31 5.77 3.36
N ALA A 39 -2.73 4.62 3.80
CA ALA A 39 -1.80 3.55 4.00
C ALA A 39 -1.30 3.13 2.61
N ALA A 40 -0.01 3.12 2.37
CA ALA A 40 0.49 2.56 1.13
C ALA A 40 0.22 1.06 1.09
N LEU A 41 -0.43 0.62 0.03
CA LEU A 41 -0.43 -0.79 -0.32
C LEU A 41 0.98 -1.14 -0.76
N ILE A 42 1.58 -2.12 -0.10
CA ILE A 42 2.85 -2.67 -0.53
C ILE A 42 2.54 -3.84 -1.44
N PHE A 43 2.95 -3.75 -2.68
CA PHE A 43 2.95 -4.86 -3.61
C PHE A 43 4.27 -4.89 -4.36
N ARG A 44 4.94 -6.01 -4.26
CA ARG A 44 6.03 -6.36 -5.16
C ARG A 44 5.49 -7.33 -6.18
N ALA A 45 5.45 -6.91 -7.42
CA ALA A 45 5.18 -7.84 -8.49
C ALA A 45 6.15 -9.03 -8.37
N PRO A 46 5.65 -10.26 -8.26
CA PRO A 46 6.51 -11.44 -8.15
C PRO A 46 7.49 -11.44 -9.31
N LYS A 47 8.78 -11.53 -9.00
CA LYS A 47 9.84 -11.54 -10.02
C LYS A 47 9.70 -12.74 -10.96
N ASP A 48 9.04 -13.81 -10.51
CA ASP A 48 8.55 -14.95 -11.31
C ASP A 48 7.72 -15.89 -10.41
N PRO A 49 6.40 -15.98 -10.56
CA PRO A 49 5.59 -16.95 -9.81
C PRO A 49 5.86 -18.41 -10.25
N ILE A 50 6.62 -18.62 -11.33
CA ILE A 50 6.85 -19.95 -11.92
C ILE A 50 8.05 -20.67 -11.27
N VAL A 51 9.01 -19.94 -10.69
CA VAL A 51 10.24 -20.56 -10.14
C VAL A 51 10.00 -21.21 -8.77
N HIS A 52 9.04 -20.72 -7.97
CA HIS A 52 8.80 -21.27 -6.64
C HIS A 52 8.04 -22.61 -6.63
N VAL A 53 7.19 -22.89 -7.63
CA VAL A 53 6.48 -24.18 -7.73
C VAL A 53 7.39 -25.30 -8.21
N ALA A 54 8.45 -25.00 -8.98
CA ALA A 54 9.40 -26.02 -9.45
C ALA A 54 10.40 -26.47 -8.37
N ALA A 55 10.69 -25.62 -7.39
CA ALA A 55 11.65 -25.94 -6.32
C ALA A 55 11.06 -26.83 -5.21
N VAL A 56 9.76 -26.77 -4.96
CA VAL A 56 9.09 -27.57 -3.93
C VAL A 56 8.83 -29.02 -4.37
N VAL A 57 8.75 -29.28 -5.68
CA VAL A 57 8.53 -30.64 -6.22
C VAL A 57 9.84 -31.44 -6.39
N ALA A 58 11.01 -30.77 -6.36
CA ALA A 58 12.31 -31.44 -6.53
C ALA A 58 12.96 -31.96 -5.22
N GLY A 59 12.34 -31.70 -4.06
CA GLY A 59 12.90 -31.97 -2.73
C GLY A 59 12.47 -33.27 -2.04
N GLY A 60 11.96 -34.26 -2.73
CA GLY A 60 11.55 -35.49 -2.06
C GLY A 60 11.52 -36.71 -2.93
N LEU A 61 12.66 -37.34 -3.11
CA LEU A 61 12.75 -38.79 -3.23
C LEU A 61 14.25 -39.24 -3.12
N GLY A 62 14.49 -40.04 -2.12
CA GLY A 62 15.79 -40.56 -1.70
C GLY A 62 16.51 -41.45 -2.70
N GLY A 63 17.77 -41.63 -2.41
CA GLY A 63 18.78 -42.24 -3.21
C GLY A 63 18.49 -43.68 -3.73
N GLY A 64 18.76 -43.83 -4.99
CA GLY A 64 18.95 -45.11 -5.64
C GLY A 64 19.90 -44.91 -6.80
N LYS A 65 21.13 -45.43 -6.68
CA LYS A 65 22.10 -45.48 -7.78
C LYS A 65 21.60 -46.42 -8.87
N THR A 66 21.13 -45.89 -9.99
CA THR A 66 21.00 -46.63 -11.23
C THR A 66 21.71 -45.85 -12.34
N LYS A 67 22.62 -46.55 -13.02
CA LYS A 67 23.42 -46.05 -14.15
C LYS A 67 22.51 -45.58 -15.29
N GLY A 68 22.71 -44.36 -15.69
CA GLY A 68 22.65 -43.76 -16.98
C GLY A 68 21.68 -44.27 -18.04
N ARG A 69 20.49 -43.68 -18.10
CA ARG A 69 19.83 -43.38 -19.35
C ARG A 69 19.56 -41.90 -19.33
N LYS A 70 20.24 -41.09 -20.15
CA LYS A 70 19.90 -39.68 -20.37
C LYS A 70 18.45 -39.68 -20.83
N GLN A 71 17.50 -39.42 -19.92
CA GLN A 71 16.14 -39.13 -20.31
C GLN A 71 16.21 -37.84 -21.11
N ALA A 72 15.85 -37.92 -22.40
CA ALA A 72 15.64 -36.73 -23.22
C ALA A 72 14.65 -35.83 -22.48
N LYS A 73 14.99 -34.51 -22.27
CA LYS A 73 14.02 -33.51 -21.76
C LYS A 73 12.78 -33.61 -22.62
N PRO A 74 11.59 -33.68 -22.01
CA PRO A 74 10.34 -33.66 -22.79
C PRO A 74 10.37 -32.46 -23.74
N PRO A 75 9.81 -32.55 -24.95
CA PRO A 75 9.83 -31.46 -25.92
C PRO A 75 9.12 -30.26 -25.26
N VAL A 76 9.83 -29.12 -25.21
CA VAL A 76 9.28 -27.87 -24.69
C VAL A 76 8.13 -27.49 -25.59
N ARG A 77 6.92 -27.34 -25.05
CA ARG A 77 5.75 -26.92 -25.82
C ARG A 77 6.00 -25.53 -26.39
N GLN A 78 5.53 -25.26 -27.60
CA GLN A 78 5.67 -23.96 -28.25
C GLN A 78 5.22 -22.81 -27.33
N GLN A 79 4.17 -23.02 -26.59
CA GLN A 79 3.62 -22.11 -25.59
C GLN A 79 4.61 -21.77 -24.47
N ASP A 80 5.37 -22.77 -23.94
CA ASP A 80 6.35 -22.52 -22.89
C ASP A 80 7.46 -21.58 -23.35
N ASN A 81 7.86 -21.68 -24.63
CA ASN A 81 8.83 -20.76 -25.23
C ASN A 81 8.26 -19.34 -25.35
N ILE A 82 6.99 -19.21 -25.71
CA ILE A 82 6.31 -17.90 -25.84
C ILE A 82 6.19 -17.24 -24.47
N ILE A 83 5.76 -17.98 -23.46
CA ILE A 83 5.67 -17.48 -22.07
C ILE A 83 7.07 -17.09 -21.54
N ALA A 84 8.11 -17.90 -21.84
CA ALA A 84 9.47 -17.57 -21.44
C ALA A 84 9.98 -16.27 -22.09
N ARG A 85 9.65 -16.02 -23.37
CA ARG A 85 9.96 -14.75 -24.05
C ARG A 85 9.21 -13.57 -23.41
N ALA A 86 7.92 -13.75 -23.10
CA ALA A 86 7.11 -12.74 -22.44
C ALA A 86 7.70 -12.36 -21.07
N ASN A 87 8.07 -13.37 -20.25
CA ASN A 87 8.74 -13.16 -18.97
C ASN A 87 10.06 -12.40 -19.14
N ALA A 88 10.90 -12.80 -20.10
CA ALA A 88 12.17 -12.14 -20.38
C ALA A 88 11.99 -10.67 -20.84
N ALA A 89 10.96 -10.39 -21.63
CA ALA A 89 10.64 -9.03 -22.07
C ALA A 89 10.16 -8.15 -20.89
N ARG A 90 9.33 -8.69 -19.99
CA ARG A 90 8.85 -8.01 -18.78
C ARG A 90 9.99 -7.73 -17.80
N SER A 91 10.84 -8.72 -17.54
CA SER A 91 11.92 -8.66 -16.52
C SER A 91 13.22 -8.04 -17.03
N ALA A 92 13.25 -7.51 -18.26
CA ALA A 92 14.42 -6.84 -18.81
C ALA A 92 14.80 -5.59 -18.00
N PRO A 93 16.07 -5.17 -17.95
CA PRO A 93 16.50 -3.94 -17.26
C PRO A 93 15.73 -2.68 -17.72
N LYS A 94 15.28 -2.67 -18.98
CA LYS A 94 14.27 -1.76 -19.53
C LYS A 94 13.08 -2.62 -19.99
N PRO A 95 12.00 -2.73 -19.19
CA PRO A 95 10.89 -3.61 -19.50
C PRO A 95 10.25 -3.28 -20.86
N ARG A 96 10.02 -4.30 -21.66
CA ARG A 96 9.37 -4.21 -22.97
C ARG A 96 7.92 -4.68 -22.85
N TYR A 97 7.09 -3.89 -22.17
CA TYR A 97 5.73 -4.30 -21.82
C TYR A 97 4.86 -4.62 -23.02
N ALA A 98 4.95 -3.86 -24.12
CA ALA A 98 4.17 -4.11 -25.32
C ALA A 98 4.49 -5.48 -25.95
N GLU A 99 5.79 -5.82 -26.03
CA GLU A 99 6.24 -7.12 -26.54
C GLU A 99 5.79 -8.25 -25.59
N ALA A 100 5.94 -8.06 -24.29
CA ALA A 100 5.50 -9.04 -23.31
C ALA A 100 3.98 -9.26 -23.36
N GLU A 101 3.17 -8.20 -23.48
CA GLU A 101 1.72 -8.27 -23.61
C GLU A 101 1.33 -9.06 -24.87
N GLU A 102 1.96 -8.77 -26.02
CA GLU A 102 1.71 -9.49 -27.27
C GLU A 102 2.01 -10.99 -27.15
N GLN A 103 3.15 -11.34 -26.53
CA GLN A 103 3.52 -12.74 -26.34
C GLN A 103 2.57 -13.48 -25.41
N TYR A 104 2.13 -12.85 -24.30
CA TYR A 104 1.15 -13.50 -23.41
C TYR A 104 -0.23 -13.64 -24.08
N ARG A 105 -0.67 -12.65 -24.88
CA ARG A 105 -1.91 -12.76 -25.67
C ARG A 105 -1.82 -13.91 -26.68
N LEU A 106 -0.67 -14.05 -27.36
CA LEU A 106 -0.43 -15.17 -28.26
C LEU A 106 -0.44 -16.51 -27.50
N ALA A 107 0.18 -16.60 -26.33
CA ALA A 107 0.13 -17.80 -25.48
C ALA A 107 -1.31 -18.17 -25.08
N ALA A 108 -2.13 -17.18 -24.70
CA ALA A 108 -3.54 -17.38 -24.37
C ALA A 108 -4.41 -17.82 -25.57
N GLN A 109 -4.05 -17.40 -26.78
CA GLN A 109 -4.74 -17.86 -28.01
C GLN A 109 -4.38 -19.31 -28.36
N ILE A 110 -3.10 -19.69 -28.21
CA ILE A 110 -2.62 -21.04 -28.51
C ILE A 110 -3.12 -22.06 -27.49
N ALA A 111 -3.16 -21.68 -26.21
CA ALA A 111 -3.62 -22.52 -25.12
C ALA A 111 -4.49 -21.73 -24.14
N PRO A 112 -5.79 -21.59 -24.46
CA PRO A 112 -6.74 -20.85 -23.63
C PRO A 112 -7.04 -21.52 -22.28
N ASP A 113 -6.58 -22.75 -22.08
CA ASP A 113 -6.64 -23.54 -20.84
C ASP A 113 -5.37 -23.39 -19.96
N ASP A 114 -4.40 -22.56 -20.35
CA ASP A 114 -3.22 -22.28 -19.54
C ASP A 114 -3.36 -20.96 -18.77
N ALA A 115 -3.58 -21.08 -17.46
CA ALA A 115 -3.71 -19.94 -16.55
C ALA A 115 -2.47 -19.01 -16.52
N ARG A 116 -1.27 -19.52 -16.87
CA ARG A 116 -0.01 -18.75 -16.81
C ARG A 116 -0.01 -17.55 -17.76
N ALA A 117 -0.64 -17.67 -18.92
CA ALA A 117 -0.73 -16.59 -19.90
C ALA A 117 -1.57 -15.42 -19.34
N PHE A 118 -2.72 -15.72 -18.75
CA PHE A 118 -3.58 -14.73 -18.13
C PHE A 118 -2.96 -14.11 -16.88
N ALA A 119 -2.29 -14.90 -16.05
CA ALA A 119 -1.54 -14.39 -14.91
C ALA A 119 -0.42 -13.44 -15.34
N GLY A 120 0.30 -13.76 -16.41
CA GLY A 120 1.33 -12.92 -17.00
C GLY A 120 0.78 -11.59 -17.52
N LEU A 121 -0.37 -11.59 -18.19
CA LEU A 121 -1.07 -10.37 -18.61
C LEU A 121 -1.44 -9.52 -17.39
N GLY A 122 -2.02 -10.13 -16.35
CA GLY A 122 -2.36 -9.43 -15.11
C GLY A 122 -1.14 -8.74 -14.50
N ASN A 123 0.00 -9.43 -14.43
CA ASN A 123 1.25 -8.89 -13.90
C ASN A 123 1.74 -7.67 -14.71
N ILE A 124 1.69 -7.71 -16.05
CA ILE A 124 2.06 -6.57 -16.90
C ILE A 124 1.13 -5.39 -16.66
N TYR A 125 -0.16 -5.63 -16.51
CA TYR A 125 -1.13 -4.57 -16.28
C TYR A 125 -0.94 -3.92 -14.90
N VAL A 126 -0.54 -4.68 -13.89
CA VAL A 126 -0.13 -4.12 -12.58
C VAL A 126 1.11 -3.25 -12.74
N ASP A 127 2.15 -3.71 -13.43
CA ASP A 127 3.37 -2.95 -13.68
C ASP A 127 3.09 -1.61 -14.40
N GLN A 128 2.04 -1.56 -15.21
CA GLN A 128 1.57 -0.38 -15.95
C GLN A 128 0.48 0.42 -15.19
N ALA A 129 0.15 0.06 -13.96
CA ALA A 129 -0.96 0.62 -13.18
C ALA A 129 -2.35 0.51 -13.86
N ARG A 130 -2.53 -0.42 -14.77
CA ARG A 130 -3.80 -0.74 -15.47
C ARG A 130 -4.59 -1.75 -14.63
N PHE A 131 -5.04 -1.34 -13.46
CA PHE A 131 -5.57 -2.27 -12.45
C PHE A 131 -6.89 -2.96 -12.87
N THR A 132 -7.73 -2.32 -13.68
CA THR A 132 -8.94 -2.95 -14.23
C THR A 132 -8.60 -4.13 -15.11
N ASP A 133 -7.68 -3.94 -16.06
CA ASP A 133 -7.22 -5.00 -16.97
C ASP A 133 -6.53 -6.13 -16.19
N ALA A 134 -5.80 -5.77 -15.12
CA ALA A 134 -5.15 -6.75 -14.22
C ALA A 134 -6.19 -7.64 -13.52
N VAL A 135 -7.25 -7.03 -12.92
CA VAL A 135 -8.33 -7.76 -12.26
C VAL A 135 -8.99 -8.75 -13.23
N ASP A 136 -9.31 -8.32 -14.45
CA ASP A 136 -9.96 -9.17 -15.45
C ASP A 136 -9.05 -10.32 -15.85
N SER A 137 -7.76 -10.07 -16.05
CA SER A 137 -6.78 -11.09 -16.41
C SER A 137 -6.58 -12.13 -15.31
N TYR A 138 -6.46 -11.70 -14.04
CA TYR A 138 -6.34 -12.64 -12.91
C TYR A 138 -7.61 -13.45 -12.69
N LYS A 139 -8.81 -12.85 -12.86
CA LYS A 139 -10.08 -13.58 -12.83
C LYS A 139 -10.16 -14.63 -13.94
N GLN A 140 -9.65 -14.34 -15.14
CA GLN A 140 -9.55 -15.34 -16.21
C GLN A 140 -8.58 -16.46 -15.83
N ALA A 141 -7.42 -16.16 -15.24
CA ALA A 141 -6.49 -17.19 -14.76
C ALA A 141 -7.16 -18.14 -13.75
N LEU A 142 -7.93 -17.60 -12.79
CA LEU A 142 -8.67 -18.38 -11.80
C LEU A 142 -9.85 -19.15 -12.40
N LYS A 143 -10.47 -18.63 -13.46
CA LYS A 143 -11.53 -19.35 -14.19
C LYS A 143 -10.99 -20.58 -14.92
N VAL A 144 -9.78 -20.45 -15.47
CA VAL A 144 -9.08 -21.55 -16.14
C VAL A 144 -8.57 -22.58 -15.12
N LYS A 145 -8.00 -22.09 -14.01
CA LYS A 145 -7.44 -22.92 -12.96
C LYS A 145 -7.78 -22.32 -11.60
N SER A 146 -8.83 -22.85 -10.94
CA SER A 146 -9.39 -22.30 -9.70
C SER A 146 -8.43 -22.33 -8.50
N ASP A 147 -7.43 -23.23 -8.51
CA ASP A 147 -6.38 -23.38 -7.51
C ASP A 147 -5.08 -22.65 -7.89
N TYR A 148 -5.12 -21.72 -8.85
CA TYR A 148 -3.95 -20.94 -9.25
C TYR A 148 -3.70 -19.79 -8.24
N ASN A 149 -3.37 -20.16 -7.02
CA ASN A 149 -3.33 -19.28 -5.85
C ASN A 149 -2.31 -18.13 -5.97
N GLY A 150 -1.26 -18.28 -6.79
CA GLY A 150 -0.25 -17.23 -7.00
C GLY A 150 -0.76 -15.93 -7.58
N VAL A 151 -2.02 -15.88 -8.06
CA VAL A 151 -2.64 -14.63 -8.51
C VAL A 151 -3.53 -13.96 -7.46
N LEU A 152 -3.79 -14.60 -6.32
CA LEU A 152 -4.71 -14.06 -5.31
C LEU A 152 -4.19 -12.74 -4.73
N LEU A 153 -2.92 -12.70 -4.32
CA LEU A 153 -2.34 -11.49 -3.75
C LEU A 153 -2.33 -10.31 -4.75
N PRO A 154 -1.83 -10.45 -5.99
CA PRO A 154 -1.87 -9.35 -6.96
C PRO A 154 -3.30 -8.99 -7.43
N LEU A 155 -4.24 -9.93 -7.44
CA LEU A 155 -5.65 -9.65 -7.69
C LEU A 155 -6.23 -8.77 -6.59
N ALA A 156 -6.05 -9.15 -5.33
CA ALA A 156 -6.53 -8.39 -4.18
C ALA A 156 -5.90 -6.99 -4.13
N PHE A 157 -4.60 -6.88 -4.40
CA PHE A 157 -3.91 -5.61 -4.54
C PHE A 157 -4.55 -4.73 -5.64
N SER A 158 -4.79 -5.29 -6.82
CA SER A 158 -5.41 -4.56 -7.95
C SER A 158 -6.82 -4.08 -7.60
N LEU A 159 -7.63 -4.90 -6.91
CA LEU A 159 -8.94 -4.52 -6.40
C LEU A 159 -8.86 -3.38 -5.40
N ALA A 160 -7.91 -3.42 -4.46
CA ALA A 160 -7.70 -2.38 -3.47
C ALA A 160 -7.23 -1.06 -4.12
N ARG A 161 -6.41 -1.13 -5.18
CA ARG A 161 -6.01 0.05 -5.97
C ARG A 161 -7.18 0.69 -6.75
N LEU A 162 -8.22 -0.09 -7.03
CA LEU A 162 -9.50 0.39 -7.59
C LEU A 162 -10.51 0.77 -6.50
N GLU A 163 -10.09 0.87 -5.24
CA GLU A 163 -10.94 1.17 -4.07
C GLU A 163 -12.08 0.14 -3.84
N ARG A 164 -12.00 -1.04 -4.47
CA ARG A 164 -12.95 -2.14 -4.30
C ARG A 164 -12.57 -2.96 -3.06
N TYR A 165 -12.50 -2.27 -1.90
CA TYR A 165 -11.96 -2.84 -0.66
C TYR A 165 -12.71 -4.07 -0.15
N PRO A 166 -14.06 -4.16 -0.20
CA PRO A 166 -14.76 -5.38 0.22
C PRO A 166 -14.32 -6.61 -0.58
N GLU A 167 -14.23 -6.49 -1.91
CA GLU A 167 -13.78 -7.58 -2.77
C GLU A 167 -12.30 -7.92 -2.53
N ALA A 168 -11.46 -6.89 -2.32
CA ALA A 168 -10.05 -7.09 -1.99
C ALA A 168 -9.89 -7.89 -0.68
N ILE A 169 -10.69 -7.58 0.35
CA ILE A 169 -10.68 -8.31 1.63
C ILE A 169 -10.99 -9.78 1.41
N ASP A 170 -12.05 -10.11 0.65
CA ASP A 170 -12.43 -11.49 0.38
C ASP A 170 -11.30 -12.27 -0.31
N VAL A 171 -10.61 -11.65 -1.28
CA VAL A 171 -9.50 -12.27 -2.00
C VAL A 171 -8.24 -12.36 -1.12
N TYR A 172 -7.93 -11.34 -0.30
CA TYR A 172 -6.83 -11.43 0.67
C TYR A 172 -7.05 -12.53 1.70
N GLN A 173 -8.29 -12.72 2.16
CA GLN A 173 -8.63 -13.82 3.07
C GLN A 173 -8.45 -15.21 2.41
N GLN A 174 -8.68 -15.33 1.11
CA GLN A 174 -8.36 -16.54 0.36
C GLN A 174 -6.83 -16.72 0.26
N ALA A 175 -6.09 -15.65 -0.07
CA ALA A 175 -4.62 -15.68 -0.11
C ALA A 175 -4.00 -16.08 1.24
N MET A 176 -4.54 -15.57 2.35
CA MET A 176 -4.11 -15.90 3.71
C MET A 176 -4.23 -17.41 4.02
N LYS A 177 -5.24 -18.11 3.46
CA LYS A 177 -5.37 -19.57 3.65
C LYS A 177 -4.25 -20.35 2.96
N THR A 178 -3.70 -19.83 1.88
CA THR A 178 -2.64 -20.47 1.11
C THR A 178 -1.23 -20.05 1.56
N GLU A 179 -1.11 -18.82 2.06
CA GLU A 179 0.14 -18.22 2.51
C GLU A 179 -0.02 -17.58 3.90
N PRO A 180 -0.28 -18.36 4.97
CA PRO A 180 -0.63 -17.83 6.29
C PRO A 180 0.51 -17.11 7.01
N THR A 181 1.74 -17.21 6.50
CA THR A 181 2.93 -16.57 7.06
C THR A 181 3.47 -15.44 6.18
N ASN A 182 2.73 -15.01 5.16
CA ASN A 182 3.11 -13.89 4.31
C ASN A 182 2.69 -12.56 4.94
N PRO A 183 3.63 -11.72 5.45
CA PRO A 183 3.29 -10.48 6.13
C PRO A 183 2.63 -9.42 5.22
N GLU A 184 2.89 -9.49 3.90
CA GLU A 184 2.31 -8.57 2.93
C GLU A 184 0.78 -8.70 2.88
N ILE A 185 0.25 -9.92 2.96
CA ILE A 185 -1.19 -10.17 2.98
C ILE A 185 -1.84 -9.48 4.19
N PHE A 186 -1.24 -9.63 5.38
CA PHE A 186 -1.78 -9.04 6.61
C PHE A 186 -1.67 -7.51 6.59
N ASN A 187 -0.56 -6.95 6.07
CA ASN A 187 -0.42 -5.51 5.92
C ASN A 187 -1.50 -4.93 4.99
N ASN A 188 -1.74 -5.57 3.86
CA ASN A 188 -2.71 -5.11 2.88
C ASN A 188 -4.17 -5.35 3.34
N LEU A 189 -4.43 -6.41 4.12
CA LEU A 189 -5.70 -6.60 4.82
C LEU A 189 -5.96 -5.46 5.81
N SER A 190 -4.96 -5.11 6.63
CA SER A 190 -5.09 -3.99 7.57
C SER A 190 -5.44 -2.69 6.85
N PHE A 191 -4.79 -2.42 5.72
CA PHE A 191 -5.13 -1.30 4.87
C PHE A 191 -6.59 -1.33 4.42
N ALA A 192 -7.04 -2.43 3.85
CA ALA A 192 -8.40 -2.56 3.33
C ALA A 192 -9.45 -2.49 4.46
N TYR A 193 -9.16 -3.06 5.63
CA TYR A 193 -10.01 -2.95 6.81
C TYR A 193 -10.12 -1.50 7.33
N ASN A 194 -9.03 -0.73 7.35
CA ASN A 194 -9.06 0.69 7.69
C ASN A 194 -10.00 1.47 6.75
N HIS A 195 -9.96 1.20 5.45
CA HIS A 195 -10.81 1.87 4.46
C HIS A 195 -12.29 1.43 4.50
N THR A 196 -12.59 0.32 5.15
CA THR A 196 -13.96 -0.15 5.38
C THR A 196 -14.45 0.09 6.80
N ASN A 197 -13.73 0.89 7.59
CA ASN A 197 -13.99 1.20 9.00
C ASN A 197 -14.04 -0.04 9.92
N ARG A 198 -13.43 -1.14 9.49
CA ARG A 198 -13.29 -2.36 10.27
C ARG A 198 -12.01 -2.28 11.12
N PHE A 199 -11.99 -1.31 12.03
CA PHE A 199 -10.76 -0.89 12.71
C PHE A 199 -10.18 -1.96 13.63
N GLN A 200 -10.99 -2.77 14.30
CA GLN A 200 -10.47 -3.84 15.14
C GLN A 200 -9.77 -4.92 14.33
N GLU A 201 -10.37 -5.32 13.20
CA GLU A 201 -9.73 -6.27 12.29
C GLU A 201 -8.47 -5.69 11.65
N ALA A 202 -8.42 -4.37 11.43
CA ALA A 202 -7.21 -3.70 10.96
C ALA A 202 -6.08 -3.75 12.02
N VAL A 203 -6.41 -3.60 13.31
CA VAL A 203 -5.46 -3.77 14.41
C VAL A 203 -4.91 -5.19 14.42
N ASP A 204 -5.80 -6.20 14.40
CA ASP A 204 -5.41 -7.61 14.47
C ASP A 204 -4.53 -8.01 13.28
N ALA A 205 -4.87 -7.57 12.08
CA ALA A 205 -4.07 -7.79 10.87
C ALA A 205 -2.69 -7.10 10.97
N SER A 206 -2.63 -5.83 11.41
CA SER A 206 -1.34 -5.14 11.59
C SER A 206 -0.44 -5.83 12.60
N LEU A 207 -0.98 -6.26 13.74
CA LEU A 207 -0.20 -6.96 14.76
C LEU A 207 0.34 -8.30 14.26
N ASN A 208 -0.44 -9.04 13.46
CA ASN A 208 0.03 -10.26 12.82
C ASN A 208 1.16 -9.97 11.81
N ALA A 209 1.03 -8.92 10.97
CA ALA A 209 2.09 -8.53 10.06
C ALA A 209 3.38 -8.13 10.80
N ILE A 210 3.28 -7.34 11.89
CA ILE A 210 4.43 -6.94 12.71
C ILE A 210 5.12 -8.18 13.31
N LYS A 211 4.34 -9.11 13.86
CA LYS A 211 4.86 -10.36 14.42
C LYS A 211 5.63 -11.16 13.38
N LEU A 212 5.05 -11.34 12.18
CA LEU A 212 5.68 -12.08 11.10
C LEU A 212 6.97 -11.39 10.60
N LEU A 213 6.97 -10.06 10.49
CA LEU A 213 8.15 -9.27 10.12
C LEU A 213 9.24 -9.31 11.20
N GLY A 214 8.87 -9.38 12.48
CA GLY A 214 9.79 -9.55 13.60
C GLY A 214 10.39 -10.95 13.66
N ASP A 215 9.56 -11.97 13.56
CA ASP A 215 9.92 -13.37 13.80
C ASP A 215 10.49 -14.06 12.53
N THR A 216 9.94 -13.80 11.34
CA THR A 216 10.22 -14.56 10.12
C THR A 216 10.45 -13.68 8.88
N GLY A 217 10.42 -12.37 9.02
CA GLY A 217 10.42 -11.42 7.90
C GLY A 217 11.57 -11.56 6.91
N GLN A 218 12.68 -12.17 7.33
CA GLN A 218 13.81 -12.45 6.42
C GLN A 218 13.46 -13.46 5.31
N ALA A 219 12.44 -14.28 5.50
CA ALA A 219 12.03 -15.27 4.49
C ALA A 219 11.25 -14.64 3.32
N TYR A 220 10.51 -13.54 3.57
CA TYR A 220 9.66 -12.88 2.58
C TYR A 220 10.22 -11.57 2.05
N VAL A 221 11.03 -10.87 2.85
CA VAL A 221 11.53 -9.54 2.53
C VAL A 221 13.02 -9.62 2.24
N GLN A 222 13.39 -9.42 0.97
CA GLN A 222 14.79 -9.41 0.55
C GLN A 222 15.45 -8.10 0.98
N GLY A 223 16.23 -8.17 2.03
CA GLY A 223 17.04 -7.06 2.50
C GLY A 223 16.40 -6.27 3.66
N PHE A 224 17.28 -5.64 4.43
CA PHE A 224 16.93 -4.90 5.64
C PHE A 224 16.06 -3.67 5.35
N GLN A 225 16.34 -2.96 4.26
CA GLN A 225 15.62 -1.75 3.88
C GLN A 225 14.13 -2.05 3.59
N GLU A 226 13.89 -3.09 2.82
CA GLU A 226 12.54 -3.49 2.41
C GLU A 226 11.68 -3.93 3.58
N ARG A 227 12.30 -4.63 4.54
CA ARG A 227 11.65 -5.03 5.80
C ARG A 227 11.25 -3.79 6.61
N ASN A 228 12.14 -2.80 6.71
CA ASN A 228 11.88 -1.59 7.45
C ASN A 228 10.78 -0.74 6.79
N GLU A 229 10.79 -0.62 5.48
CA GLU A 229 9.69 0.03 4.75
C GLU A 229 8.34 -0.64 5.07
N MET A 230 8.26 -1.97 4.95
CA MET A 230 7.03 -2.71 5.29
C MET A 230 6.63 -2.54 6.76
N LEU A 231 7.58 -2.59 7.69
CA LEU A 231 7.30 -2.34 9.10
C LEU A 231 6.78 -0.93 9.36
N SER A 232 7.39 0.09 8.76
CA SER A 232 6.94 1.48 8.87
C SER A 232 5.50 1.63 8.37
N TYR A 233 5.19 1.06 7.20
CA TYR A 233 3.82 1.07 6.66
C TYR A 233 2.83 0.30 7.56
N THR A 234 3.25 -0.83 8.10
CA THR A 234 2.39 -1.64 8.97
C THR A 234 2.09 -0.90 10.28
N TYR A 235 3.09 -0.27 10.90
CA TYR A 235 2.88 0.58 12.08
C TYR A 235 2.01 1.79 11.79
N LYS A 236 2.12 2.40 10.61
CA LYS A 236 1.22 3.47 10.17
C LYS A 236 -0.22 2.96 10.04
N ASN A 237 -0.44 1.78 9.44
CA ASN A 237 -1.76 1.17 9.34
C ASN A 237 -2.35 0.87 10.72
N LEU A 238 -1.54 0.37 11.64
CA LEU A 238 -1.92 0.12 13.04
C LEU A 238 -2.33 1.43 13.73
N GLY A 239 -1.55 2.49 13.57
CA GLY A 239 -1.87 3.80 14.12
C GLY A 239 -3.19 4.37 13.57
N ASN A 240 -3.44 4.23 12.27
CA ASN A 240 -4.69 4.63 11.66
C ASN A 240 -5.89 3.83 12.20
N ALA A 241 -5.73 2.53 12.42
CA ALA A 241 -6.75 1.68 13.01
C ALA A 241 -7.07 2.10 14.46
N TYR A 242 -6.05 2.37 15.27
CA TYR A 242 -6.26 2.88 16.64
C TYR A 242 -6.91 4.28 16.65
N ASN A 243 -6.57 5.14 15.68
CA ASN A 243 -7.27 6.43 15.52
C ASN A 243 -8.75 6.24 15.21
N GLY A 244 -9.11 5.30 14.34
CA GLY A 244 -10.50 4.96 14.06
C GLY A 244 -11.26 4.45 15.29
N LEU A 245 -10.57 3.77 16.20
CA LEU A 245 -11.09 3.35 17.50
C LEU A 245 -11.02 4.46 18.58
N GLN A 246 -10.55 5.65 18.26
CA GLN A 246 -10.29 6.78 19.18
C GLN A 246 -9.29 6.44 20.31
N ARG A 247 -8.45 5.43 20.10
CA ARG A 247 -7.37 5.03 21.01
C ARG A 247 -6.12 5.83 20.70
N TYR A 248 -6.15 7.13 20.95
CA TYR A 248 -5.13 8.08 20.46
C TYR A 248 -3.74 7.83 21.03
N GLU A 249 -3.61 7.34 22.26
CA GLU A 249 -2.29 7.01 22.85
C GLU A 249 -1.66 5.81 22.14
N ASP A 250 -2.43 4.75 21.89
CA ASP A 250 -1.95 3.59 21.16
C ASP A 250 -1.59 3.97 19.70
N ALA A 251 -2.40 4.83 19.10
CA ALA A 251 -2.15 5.36 17.76
C ALA A 251 -0.85 6.17 17.70
N ALA A 252 -0.63 7.07 18.67
CA ALA A 252 0.59 7.87 18.74
C ALA A 252 1.84 6.99 18.92
N ASN A 253 1.77 5.96 19.76
CA ASN A 253 2.85 5.01 19.95
C ASN A 253 3.18 4.25 18.66
N ALA A 254 2.17 3.76 17.95
CA ALA A 254 2.37 3.05 16.69
C ALA A 254 2.96 3.98 15.60
N LEU A 255 2.42 5.20 15.45
CA LEU A 255 2.91 6.18 14.46
C LEU A 255 4.32 6.69 14.77
N LYS A 256 4.67 6.83 16.06
CA LYS A 256 6.03 7.15 16.48
C LYS A 256 7.00 6.03 16.07
N ARG A 257 6.63 4.76 16.28
CA ARG A 257 7.43 3.63 15.79
C ARG A 257 7.59 3.64 14.27
N ALA A 258 6.55 3.96 13.50
CA ALA A 258 6.65 4.12 12.05
C ALA A 258 7.68 5.20 11.67
N ALA A 259 7.63 6.38 12.32
CA ALA A 259 8.54 7.48 12.09
C ALA A 259 9.99 7.20 12.55
N GLU A 260 10.19 6.41 13.60
CA GLU A 260 11.52 5.96 14.05
C GLU A 260 12.15 4.98 13.07
N ILE A 261 11.37 4.06 12.50
CA ILE A 261 11.85 3.07 11.51
C ILE A 261 12.21 3.77 10.19
N GLU A 262 11.38 4.73 9.76
CA GLU A 262 11.57 5.47 8.51
C GLU A 262 11.42 6.98 8.77
N PRO A 263 12.49 7.67 9.22
CA PRO A 263 12.43 9.09 9.57
C PRO A 263 12.07 10.03 8.41
N THR A 264 12.21 9.56 7.18
CA THR A 264 11.86 10.30 5.96
C THR A 264 10.40 10.10 5.53
N ASN A 265 9.63 9.28 6.26
CA ASN A 265 8.21 9.03 5.98
C ASN A 265 7.34 10.20 6.44
N ALA A 266 7.15 11.18 5.56
CA ALA A 266 6.33 12.35 5.86
C ALA A 266 4.88 12.00 6.26
N ALA A 267 4.32 10.90 5.72
CA ALA A 267 2.96 10.47 6.06
C ALA A 267 2.87 9.94 7.51
N ALA A 268 3.90 9.25 8.01
CA ALA A 268 3.96 8.81 9.41
C ALA A 268 3.99 10.01 10.36
N HIS A 269 4.84 11.01 10.09
CA HIS A 269 4.90 12.25 10.88
C HIS A 269 3.59 13.04 10.81
N PHE A 270 2.95 13.11 9.64
CA PHE A 270 1.68 13.82 9.47
C PHE A 270 0.56 13.18 10.30
N ASN A 271 0.40 11.87 10.20
CA ASN A 271 -0.60 11.12 10.95
C ASN A 271 -0.30 11.17 12.47
N LEU A 272 0.99 11.15 12.86
CA LEU A 272 1.39 11.36 14.25
C LEU A 272 0.96 12.75 14.75
N GLY A 273 1.21 13.81 13.99
CA GLY A 273 0.78 15.16 14.33
C GLY A 273 -0.74 15.27 14.52
N LEU A 274 -1.52 14.68 13.60
CA LEU A 274 -2.99 14.65 13.70
C LEU A 274 -3.46 13.88 14.94
N THR A 275 -2.85 12.72 15.21
CA THR A 275 -3.16 11.89 16.38
C THR A 275 -2.87 12.63 17.68
N LEU A 276 -1.69 13.26 17.77
CA LEU A 276 -1.27 14.02 18.95
C LEU A 276 -2.16 15.25 19.17
N TYR A 277 -2.60 15.92 18.09
CA TYR A 277 -3.57 16.99 18.17
C TYR A 277 -4.90 16.49 18.77
N ASN A 278 -5.41 15.36 18.29
CA ASN A 278 -6.65 14.76 18.80
C ASN A 278 -6.51 14.27 20.26
N ALA A 279 -5.29 13.85 20.65
CA ALA A 279 -4.94 13.52 22.03
C ALA A 279 -4.70 14.76 22.92
N HIS A 280 -4.87 15.99 22.40
CA HIS A 280 -4.56 17.26 23.08
C HIS A 280 -3.08 17.45 23.47
N ARG A 281 -2.17 16.67 22.84
CA ARG A 281 -0.71 16.77 23.03
C ARG A 281 -0.12 17.76 22.01
N TYR A 282 -0.57 19.00 22.09
CA TYR A 282 -0.31 20.00 21.03
C TYR A 282 1.18 20.32 20.82
N SER A 283 1.99 20.38 21.87
CA SER A 283 3.43 20.64 21.73
C SER A 283 4.13 19.57 20.87
N GLU A 284 3.77 18.31 21.07
CA GLU A 284 4.32 17.21 20.30
C GLU A 284 3.74 17.18 18.87
N ALA A 285 2.47 17.55 18.70
CA ALA A 285 1.87 17.69 17.38
C ALA A 285 2.57 18.76 16.53
N ILE A 286 2.95 19.90 17.14
CA ILE A 286 3.74 20.96 16.50
C ILE A 286 5.06 20.38 15.95
N GLU A 287 5.79 19.63 16.77
CA GLU A 287 7.07 19.07 16.34
C GLU A 287 6.88 18.03 15.22
N ALA A 288 5.84 17.21 15.28
CA ALA A 288 5.52 16.27 14.21
C ALA A 288 5.22 16.99 12.88
N TYR A 289 4.39 18.04 12.89
CA TYR A 289 4.10 18.82 11.68
C TYR A 289 5.31 19.59 11.15
N LYS A 290 6.19 20.12 12.02
CA LYS A 290 7.46 20.71 11.60
C LYS A 290 8.34 19.70 10.85
N GLN A 291 8.40 18.44 11.29
CA GLN A 291 9.11 17.41 10.54
C GLN A 291 8.48 17.15 9.17
N VAL A 292 7.14 17.17 9.06
CA VAL A 292 6.47 17.09 7.75
C VAL A 292 6.91 18.25 6.84
N ILE A 293 6.88 19.49 7.32
CA ILE A 293 7.25 20.66 6.54
C ILE A 293 8.74 20.63 6.13
N LYS A 294 9.61 20.15 7.02
CA LYS A 294 11.04 19.92 6.68
C LYS A 294 11.20 18.94 5.53
N LEU A 295 10.44 17.84 5.53
CA LEU A 295 10.47 16.82 4.48
C LEU A 295 9.74 17.24 3.20
N ARG A 296 8.66 18.01 3.34
CA ARG A 296 7.73 18.43 2.28
C ARG A 296 7.33 19.90 2.45
N PRO A 297 8.20 20.86 2.12
CA PRO A 297 7.96 22.28 2.42
C PRO A 297 6.74 22.89 1.71
N LYS A 298 6.27 22.27 0.62
CA LYS A 298 5.14 22.77 -0.16
C LYS A 298 3.81 22.06 0.17
N LEU A 299 3.79 21.23 1.21
CA LEU A 299 2.56 20.53 1.61
C LEU A 299 1.65 21.48 2.39
N ALA A 300 0.73 22.13 1.70
CA ALA A 300 -0.21 23.11 2.28
C ALA A 300 -0.96 22.58 3.50
N GLN A 301 -1.40 21.32 3.47
CA GLN A 301 -2.11 20.70 4.58
C GLN A 301 -1.28 20.64 5.88
N ALA A 302 0.04 20.46 5.78
CA ALA A 302 0.91 20.46 6.97
C ALA A 302 1.00 21.87 7.59
N HIS A 303 1.13 22.90 6.79
CA HIS A 303 1.10 24.29 7.24
C HIS A 303 -0.26 24.65 7.88
N PHE A 304 -1.35 24.20 7.26
CA PHE A 304 -2.69 24.42 7.82
C PHE A 304 -2.84 23.77 9.20
N ASN A 305 -2.50 22.49 9.33
CA ASN A 305 -2.62 21.76 10.60
C ASN A 305 -1.66 22.31 11.66
N LEU A 306 -0.45 22.73 11.28
CA LEU A 306 0.48 23.41 12.18
C LEU A 306 -0.11 24.73 12.67
N GLY A 307 -0.66 25.57 11.77
CA GLY A 307 -1.32 26.82 12.11
C GLY A 307 -2.50 26.64 13.04
N ILE A 308 -3.36 25.65 12.80
CA ILE A 308 -4.47 25.29 13.71
C ILE A 308 -3.93 24.83 15.08
N THR A 309 -2.83 24.09 15.09
CA THR A 309 -2.22 23.61 16.35
C THR A 309 -1.63 24.78 17.15
N TYR A 310 -0.97 25.73 16.51
CA TYR A 310 -0.51 26.96 17.17
C TYR A 310 -1.67 27.80 17.72
N PHE A 311 -2.76 27.90 16.94
CA PHE A 311 -3.96 28.58 17.43
C PHE A 311 -4.55 27.88 18.66
N ALA A 312 -4.56 26.55 18.70
CA ALA A 312 -5.05 25.77 19.85
C ALA A 312 -4.25 26.02 21.14
N VAL A 313 -2.95 26.33 21.03
CA VAL A 313 -2.11 26.72 22.19
C VAL A 313 -2.04 28.24 22.40
N ASN A 314 -2.90 29.00 21.73
CA ASN A 314 -2.97 30.45 21.77
C ASN A 314 -1.71 31.20 21.27
N ASP A 315 -0.87 30.55 20.46
CA ASP A 315 0.26 31.19 19.77
C ASP A 315 -0.20 31.76 18.42
N ARG A 316 -0.91 32.87 18.51
CA ARG A 316 -1.47 33.57 17.33
C ARG A 316 -0.39 34.06 16.37
N LYS A 317 0.81 34.38 16.88
CA LYS A 317 1.92 34.85 16.04
C LYS A 317 2.36 33.73 15.08
N GLN A 318 2.68 32.56 15.60
CA GLN A 318 3.10 31.42 14.79
C GLN A 318 1.97 30.94 13.87
N ALA A 319 0.70 30.98 14.33
CA ALA A 319 -0.43 30.69 13.48
C ALA A 319 -0.55 31.64 12.27
N MET A 320 -0.24 32.94 12.45
CA MET A 320 -0.18 33.92 11.35
C MET A 320 1.02 33.68 10.42
N ASP A 321 2.16 33.23 10.92
CA ASP A 321 3.32 32.87 10.08
C ASP A 321 2.96 31.72 9.13
N GLU A 322 2.21 30.71 9.62
CA GLU A 322 1.71 29.61 8.78
C GLU A 322 0.64 30.08 7.78
N TYR A 323 -0.22 31.04 8.15
CA TYR A 323 -1.14 31.67 7.21
C TYR A 323 -0.40 32.37 6.05
N GLU A 324 0.68 33.11 6.33
CA GLU A 324 1.49 33.75 5.30
C GLU A 324 2.12 32.73 4.35
N ALA A 325 2.63 31.60 4.89
CA ALA A 325 3.13 30.51 4.08
C ALA A 325 2.04 29.92 3.16
N LEU A 326 0.84 29.71 3.69
CA LEU A 326 -0.30 29.16 2.94
C LEU A 326 -0.79 30.04 1.80
N LYS A 327 -0.67 31.37 1.89
CA LYS A 327 -1.10 32.29 0.82
C LYS A 327 -0.48 31.94 -0.54
N ASN A 328 0.75 31.41 -0.54
CA ASN A 328 1.46 31.03 -1.75
C ASN A 328 1.31 29.55 -2.12
N LEU A 329 0.77 28.73 -1.22
CA LEU A 329 0.61 27.29 -1.42
C LEU A 329 -0.85 26.91 -1.74
N ASP A 330 -1.79 27.41 -0.95
CA ASP A 330 -3.23 27.14 -1.08
C ASP A 330 -4.04 28.28 -0.45
N GLN A 331 -4.59 29.14 -1.30
CA GLN A 331 -5.35 30.32 -0.87
C GLN A 331 -6.64 29.94 -0.11
N SER A 332 -7.26 28.80 -0.43
CA SER A 332 -8.46 28.33 0.27
C SER A 332 -8.15 27.95 1.72
N LEU A 333 -7.09 27.14 1.93
CA LEU A 333 -6.63 26.78 3.26
C LEU A 333 -6.14 28.01 4.04
N ALA A 334 -5.48 28.98 3.39
CA ALA A 334 -5.08 30.23 4.02
C ALA A 334 -6.31 30.98 4.57
N GLN A 335 -7.36 31.17 3.77
CA GLN A 335 -8.58 31.84 4.23
C GLN A 335 -9.28 31.10 5.37
N GLN A 336 -9.30 29.77 5.31
CA GLN A 336 -9.84 28.95 6.40
C GLN A 336 -9.06 29.18 7.70
N LEU A 337 -7.71 29.11 7.65
CA LEU A 337 -6.87 29.35 8.83
C LEU A 337 -7.08 30.77 9.39
N LEU A 338 -7.13 31.79 8.52
CA LEU A 338 -7.40 33.18 8.95
C LEU A 338 -8.73 33.33 9.66
N SER A 339 -9.77 32.61 9.20
CA SER A 339 -11.07 32.61 9.83
C SER A 339 -11.05 32.08 11.27
N PHE A 340 -10.20 31.08 11.56
CA PHE A 340 -9.98 30.59 12.93
C PHE A 340 -9.21 31.60 13.80
N ILE A 341 -8.12 32.17 13.25
CA ILE A 341 -7.27 33.12 14.02
C ILE A 341 -8.02 34.37 14.41
N ARG A 342 -9.00 34.82 13.63
CA ARG A 342 -9.82 36.02 13.89
C ARG A 342 -10.96 35.83 14.90
N GLN A 343 -11.28 34.58 15.26
CA GLN A 343 -12.23 34.26 16.33
C GLN A 343 -11.59 34.42 17.72
#